data_38286c5fb41aff056494a83153dfa6aa
#
_entry.id   38286c5fb41aff056494a83153dfa6aa
#
_cell.length_a   1.000
_cell.length_b   1.000
_cell.length_c   1.000
_cell.angle_alpha   90.00
_cell.angle_beta   90.00
_cell.angle_gamma   90.00
#
_symmetry.space_group_name_H-M   'P 1'
#
loop_
_entity.id
_entity.type
_entity.pdbx_description
1 polymer ?
#
loop_
_entity_poly.entity_id
_entity_poly.type
_entity_poly.pdbx_seq_one_letter_code
_entity_poly.pdbx_strand_id
1 'polypeptide(L)'
;MVNARKRPLCSAGLLLASALRVPSADSVRVTPQTFHEHVSNNANTTVPSSPRRTLSSSLDLPTPNDHLVTALPLLEPGSFPTKQWAGLLPLSQTEDDKYIFYWLIEPDFSDTADEDLSEDDPAQVPLVIWLNGGPGCSSLEGLMIENGPFQLVKDGNGWRLRQNPCSWHKIPAWMLYIDQPVGTGFSFTKKGNYCGNDEAVNKDFYAFLQTFLSVYREYFVKTESGSDGLVLNREFYFSGESHAGECQQCKRQNVL
;
A
#
# COMPACT_ATOMS: atom_id res chain seq x y z
N MET A 1 -30.04 -12.64 -31.59
CA MET A 1 -28.84 -11.92 -32.07
C MET A 1 -28.28 -11.16 -30.91
N VAL A 2 -27.29 -11.72 -30.23
CA VAL A 2 -26.65 -11.12 -29.06
C VAL A 2 -25.59 -10.17 -29.60
N ASN A 3 -25.76 -8.88 -29.32
CA ASN A 3 -24.82 -7.81 -29.68
C ASN A 3 -23.55 -7.99 -28.83
N ALA A 4 -22.53 -8.63 -29.42
CA ALA A 4 -21.19 -8.66 -28.82
C ALA A 4 -20.66 -7.22 -28.76
N ARG A 5 -20.72 -6.60 -27.60
CA ARG A 5 -20.04 -5.33 -27.33
C ARG A 5 -18.54 -5.57 -27.55
N LYS A 6 -17.99 -4.97 -28.60
CA LYS A 6 -16.54 -4.94 -28.86
C LYS A 6 -15.87 -4.29 -27.65
N ARG A 7 -15.16 -5.09 -26.87
CA ARG A 7 -14.28 -4.56 -25.82
C ARG A 7 -13.25 -3.63 -26.48
N PRO A 8 -12.96 -2.46 -25.94
CA PRO A 8 -11.85 -1.65 -26.42
C PRO A 8 -10.57 -2.49 -26.25
N LEU A 9 -9.81 -2.65 -27.33
CA LEU A 9 -8.46 -3.19 -27.25
C LEU A 9 -7.64 -2.16 -26.47
N CYS A 10 -7.40 -2.45 -25.17
CA CYS A 10 -6.44 -1.70 -24.40
C CYS A 10 -5.05 -2.00 -24.97
N SER A 11 -4.59 -1.16 -25.88
CA SER A 11 -3.18 -1.13 -26.22
C SER A 11 -2.44 -0.57 -25.00
N ALA A 12 -2.29 -1.42 -23.99
CA ALA A 12 -1.35 -1.18 -22.93
C ALA A 12 0.02 -1.11 -23.62
N GLY A 13 0.57 0.09 -23.70
CA GLY A 13 1.99 0.23 -23.98
C GLY A 13 2.70 -0.75 -23.05
N LEU A 14 3.57 -1.59 -23.63
CA LEU A 14 4.33 -2.62 -22.94
C LEU A 14 5.32 -1.92 -22.00
N LEU A 15 4.83 -1.34 -20.91
CA LEU A 15 5.64 -0.99 -19.76
C LEU A 15 6.08 -2.34 -19.17
N LEU A 16 7.38 -2.58 -19.14
CA LEU A 16 7.98 -3.72 -18.45
C LEU A 16 7.67 -3.63 -16.95
N ALA A 17 6.44 -4.00 -16.60
CA ALA A 17 6.05 -4.19 -15.22
C ALA A 17 6.47 -5.61 -14.83
N SER A 18 7.41 -5.73 -13.90
CA SER A 18 7.74 -7.01 -13.28
C SER A 18 6.78 -7.25 -12.13
N ALA A 19 5.92 -8.27 -12.23
CA ALA A 19 5.11 -8.73 -11.12
C ALA A 19 5.86 -9.88 -10.41
N LEU A 20 6.11 -9.73 -9.11
CA LEU A 20 6.66 -10.78 -8.26
C LEU A 20 5.57 -11.30 -7.33
N ARG A 21 5.28 -12.60 -7.45
CA ARG A 21 4.36 -13.31 -6.55
C ARG A 21 5.05 -13.57 -5.21
N VAL A 22 4.38 -13.20 -4.13
CA VAL A 22 4.72 -13.67 -2.79
C VAL A 22 3.98 -15.00 -2.59
N PRO A 23 4.64 -16.12 -2.18
CA PRO A 23 3.97 -17.41 -2.01
C PRO A 23 2.77 -17.33 -1.08
N SER A 24 1.78 -18.19 -1.34
CA SER A 24 0.49 -18.21 -0.64
C SER A 24 0.64 -18.42 0.88
N ALA A 25 -0.39 -18.03 1.57
CA ALA A 25 -0.59 -17.83 3.01
C ALA A 25 -0.08 -18.91 3.99
N ASP A 26 0.34 -20.08 3.54
CA ASP A 26 0.82 -21.14 4.43
C ASP A 26 2.28 -20.97 4.90
N SER A 27 3.00 -19.98 4.35
CA SER A 27 4.43 -19.77 4.62
C SER A 27 4.83 -18.35 5.05
N VAL A 28 3.95 -17.35 5.00
CA VAL A 28 4.31 -15.97 5.36
C VAL A 28 3.84 -15.66 6.78
N ARG A 29 4.75 -15.81 7.74
CA ARG A 29 4.58 -15.30 9.10
C ARG A 29 5.35 -13.99 9.23
N VAL A 30 4.64 -12.90 9.42
CA VAL A 30 5.22 -11.62 9.81
C VAL A 30 5.39 -11.65 11.33
N THR A 31 6.56 -12.06 11.82
CA THR A 31 6.87 -12.03 13.26
C THR A 31 7.47 -10.68 13.63
N PRO A 32 7.08 -10.08 14.77
CA PRO A 32 7.78 -8.93 15.30
C PRO A 32 9.19 -9.36 15.69
N GLN A 33 10.21 -8.94 14.95
CA GLN A 33 11.59 -9.09 15.40
C GLN A 33 11.84 -8.10 16.52
N THR A 34 11.90 -8.59 17.75
CA THR A 34 12.46 -7.86 18.88
C THR A 34 13.96 -7.71 18.65
N PHE A 35 14.38 -6.53 18.19
CA PHE A 35 15.79 -6.16 18.18
C PHE A 35 16.28 -5.98 19.61
N HIS A 36 17.03 -6.96 20.12
CA HIS A 36 17.90 -6.75 21.25
C HIS A 36 19.12 -5.96 20.78
N GLU A 37 19.16 -4.68 21.12
CA GLU A 37 20.39 -3.91 21.04
C GLU A 37 21.42 -4.47 22.02
N HIS A 38 22.52 -4.98 21.48
CA HIS A 38 23.75 -5.16 22.24
C HIS A 38 24.38 -3.79 22.49
N VAL A 39 23.98 -3.14 23.58
CA VAL A 39 24.72 -1.99 24.10
C VAL A 39 25.85 -2.53 24.97
N SER A 40 27.08 -2.37 24.49
CA SER A 40 28.30 -2.56 25.29
C SER A 40 28.29 -1.61 26.49
N ASN A 41 28.20 -2.17 27.67
CA ASN A 41 28.41 -1.43 28.93
C ASN A 41 29.87 -1.01 29.06
N ASN A 42 30.14 0.27 29.06
CA ASN A 42 31.25 0.84 29.82
C ASN A 42 30.96 2.32 30.10
N ALA A 43 30.65 2.62 31.34
CA ALA A 43 31.15 3.72 32.14
C ALA A 43 30.21 4.07 33.31
N ASN A 44 30.74 3.89 34.51
CA ASN A 44 30.22 4.39 35.76
C ASN A 44 30.05 5.91 35.72
N THR A 45 28.80 6.38 35.87
CA THR A 45 28.52 7.72 36.43
C THR A 45 27.14 7.72 37.07
N THR A 46 27.11 7.84 38.36
CA THR A 46 25.91 8.05 39.20
C THR A 46 25.34 9.44 38.95
N VAL A 47 24.10 9.49 38.41
CA VAL A 47 23.30 10.72 38.32
C VAL A 47 21.96 10.45 39.05
N PRO A 48 21.46 11.41 39.87
CA PRO A 48 20.32 11.20 40.76
C PRO A 48 19.02 11.03 39.98
N SER A 49 18.19 10.11 40.47
CA SER A 49 16.88 9.70 39.91
C SER A 49 15.88 10.86 39.95
N SER A 50 15.58 11.40 38.78
CA SER A 50 14.34 12.15 38.54
C SER A 50 13.18 11.17 38.30
N PRO A 51 11.93 11.51 38.67
CA PRO A 51 10.81 10.58 38.56
C PRO A 51 10.56 10.23 37.09
N ARG A 52 10.60 8.93 36.81
CA ARG A 52 10.29 8.32 35.51
C ARG A 52 8.85 8.67 35.12
N ARG A 53 8.68 9.63 34.23
CA ARG A 53 7.43 9.86 33.53
C ARG A 53 7.21 8.66 32.62
N THR A 54 6.27 7.81 32.95
CA THR A 54 5.75 6.76 32.07
C THR A 54 5.02 7.44 30.92
N LEU A 55 5.74 7.69 29.82
CA LEU A 55 5.18 8.05 28.51
C LEU A 55 4.85 6.74 27.80
N SER A 56 3.72 6.14 28.10
CA SER A 56 3.06 5.14 27.27
C SER A 56 1.84 5.81 26.64
N SER A 57 2.06 6.65 25.64
CA SER A 57 1.01 6.99 24.68
C SER A 57 1.44 6.40 23.35
N SER A 58 1.01 5.16 23.06
CA SER A 58 0.98 4.68 21.68
C SER A 58 0.14 5.65 20.87
N LEU A 59 0.58 5.97 19.65
CA LEU A 59 -0.25 6.71 18.72
C LEU A 59 -1.48 5.87 18.40
N ASP A 60 -2.66 6.47 18.47
CA ASP A 60 -3.88 5.82 18.01
C ASP A 60 -3.81 5.71 16.49
N LEU A 61 -3.90 4.48 15.97
CA LEU A 61 -3.96 4.25 14.52
C LEU A 61 -5.33 4.67 13.99
N PRO A 62 -5.37 5.25 12.78
CA PRO A 62 -6.64 5.52 12.12
C PRO A 62 -7.38 4.22 11.81
N THR A 63 -8.70 4.32 11.65
CA THR A 63 -9.54 3.22 11.14
C THR A 63 -9.70 3.34 9.62
N PRO A 64 -10.14 2.28 8.91
CA PRO A 64 -10.46 2.38 7.49
C PRO A 64 -11.47 3.50 7.17
N ASN A 65 -12.43 3.76 8.06
CA ASN A 65 -13.43 4.81 7.86
C ASN A 65 -12.84 6.23 7.88
N ASP A 66 -11.75 6.45 8.62
CA ASP A 66 -11.07 7.75 8.66
C ASP A 66 -10.39 8.08 7.32
N HIS A 67 -10.09 7.06 6.53
CA HIS A 67 -9.41 7.17 5.24
C HIS A 67 -10.32 6.94 4.03
N LEU A 68 -11.64 6.73 4.24
CA LEU A 68 -12.57 6.49 3.15
C LEU A 68 -12.69 7.73 2.25
N VAL A 69 -12.41 7.55 0.96
CA VAL A 69 -12.52 8.61 -0.05
C VAL A 69 -13.98 8.70 -0.51
N THR A 70 -14.66 9.77 -0.15
CA THR A 70 -16.08 9.99 -0.47
C THR A 70 -16.32 10.91 -1.66
N ALA A 71 -15.32 11.71 -2.03
CA ALA A 71 -15.37 12.61 -3.18
C ALA A 71 -13.97 12.90 -3.71
N LEU A 72 -13.86 13.12 -5.01
CA LEU A 72 -12.65 13.62 -5.67
C LEU A 72 -12.96 14.89 -6.45
N PRO A 73 -12.10 15.91 -6.39
CA PRO A 73 -12.18 17.04 -7.30
C PRO A 73 -12.15 16.56 -8.75
N LEU A 74 -12.85 17.25 -9.64
CA LEU A 74 -12.89 16.99 -11.08
C LEU A 74 -13.54 15.64 -11.48
N LEU A 75 -14.11 14.91 -10.54
CA LEU A 75 -14.89 13.70 -10.80
C LEU A 75 -16.37 14.00 -10.50
N GLU A 76 -17.25 13.54 -11.38
CA GLU A 76 -18.70 13.66 -11.16
C GLU A 76 -19.12 12.90 -9.88
N PRO A 77 -19.97 13.48 -9.04
CA PRO A 77 -20.47 12.82 -7.84
C PRO A 77 -21.09 11.45 -8.15
N GLY A 78 -20.77 10.45 -7.36
CA GLY A 78 -21.25 9.07 -7.54
C GLY A 78 -20.55 8.26 -8.65
N SER A 79 -19.50 8.81 -9.26
CA SER A 79 -18.75 8.14 -10.32
C SER A 79 -17.59 7.27 -9.79
N PHE A 80 -17.54 6.99 -8.50
CA PHE A 80 -16.57 6.03 -7.97
C PHE A 80 -16.98 4.61 -8.41
N PRO A 81 -16.08 3.88 -9.08
CA PRO A 81 -16.39 2.51 -9.49
C PRO A 81 -16.53 1.56 -8.28
N THR A 82 -15.70 1.76 -7.26
CA THR A 82 -15.63 0.93 -6.04
C THR A 82 -15.21 1.79 -4.84
N LYS A 83 -15.20 1.21 -3.65
CA LYS A 83 -14.68 1.91 -2.47
C LYS A 83 -13.19 2.15 -2.59
N GLN A 84 -12.76 3.24 -2.00
CA GLN A 84 -11.37 3.68 -2.01
C GLN A 84 -11.00 4.31 -0.67
N TRP A 85 -9.76 4.12 -0.28
CA TRP A 85 -9.20 4.68 0.94
C TRP A 85 -7.87 5.33 0.64
N ALA A 86 -7.65 6.54 1.13
CA ALA A 86 -6.39 7.25 0.97
C ALA A 86 -6.03 7.99 2.25
N GLY A 87 -4.77 7.95 2.62
CA GLY A 87 -4.32 8.61 3.83
C GLY A 87 -2.85 8.39 4.15
N LEU A 88 -2.48 8.87 5.30
CA LEU A 88 -1.13 8.77 5.85
C LEU A 88 -1.11 7.79 7.00
N LEU A 89 -0.17 6.85 6.98
CA LEU A 89 0.08 5.93 8.09
C LEU A 89 1.44 6.19 8.71
N PRO A 90 1.52 6.22 10.05
CA PRO A 90 2.80 6.32 10.75
C PRO A 90 3.60 5.03 10.60
N LEU A 91 4.91 5.14 10.52
CA LEU A 91 5.83 3.99 10.49
C LEU A 91 6.10 3.41 11.89
N SER A 92 5.73 4.13 12.93
CA SER A 92 5.90 3.71 14.32
C SER A 92 4.69 4.16 15.14
N GLN A 93 4.24 3.31 16.05
CA GLN A 93 3.20 3.68 17.02
C GLN A 93 3.75 4.48 18.21
N THR A 94 5.07 4.53 18.37
CA THR A 94 5.73 5.21 19.49
C THR A 94 6.47 6.48 19.09
N GLU A 95 6.76 6.64 17.79
CA GLU A 95 7.45 7.81 17.24
C GLU A 95 6.57 8.52 16.21
N ASP A 96 6.10 9.70 16.56
CA ASP A 96 5.34 10.60 15.67
C ASP A 96 6.31 11.38 14.77
N ASP A 97 6.85 10.72 13.75
CA ASP A 97 7.86 11.30 12.87
C ASP A 97 7.62 11.02 11.40
N LYS A 98 7.74 9.77 10.97
CA LYS A 98 7.67 9.38 9.57
C LYS A 98 6.29 8.88 9.19
N TYR A 99 5.80 9.32 8.04
CA TYR A 99 4.49 8.95 7.50
C TYR A 99 4.62 8.56 6.03
N ILE A 100 3.95 7.47 5.65
CA ILE A 100 3.80 7.08 4.25
C ILE A 100 2.34 7.25 3.83
N PHE A 101 2.17 7.93 2.68
CA PHE A 101 0.89 8.07 2.00
C PHE A 101 0.61 6.85 1.13
N TYR A 102 -0.64 6.42 1.11
CA TYR A 102 -1.11 5.34 0.28
C TYR A 102 -2.51 5.61 -0.26
N TRP A 103 -2.88 4.88 -1.30
CA TRP A 103 -4.23 4.84 -1.85
C TRP A 103 -4.61 3.39 -2.16
N LEU A 104 -5.62 2.87 -1.44
CA LEU A 104 -6.16 1.53 -1.61
C LEU A 104 -7.46 1.59 -2.41
N ILE A 105 -7.64 0.66 -3.34
CA ILE A 105 -8.80 0.57 -4.23
C ILE A 105 -9.36 -0.85 -4.16
N GLU A 106 -10.66 -0.95 -3.93
CA GLU A 106 -11.41 -2.21 -3.93
C GLU A 106 -11.54 -2.75 -5.36
N PRO A 107 -11.52 -4.08 -5.56
CA PRO A 107 -11.71 -4.70 -6.87
C PRO A 107 -13.07 -4.34 -7.48
N ASP A 108 -13.12 -4.25 -8.80
CA ASP A 108 -14.35 -4.06 -9.56
C ASP A 108 -14.72 -5.37 -10.28
N PHE A 109 -15.78 -6.01 -9.84
CA PHE A 109 -16.29 -7.26 -10.42
C PHE A 109 -17.32 -7.03 -11.53
N SER A 110 -17.66 -5.78 -11.86
CA SER A 110 -18.73 -5.46 -12.81
C SER A 110 -18.51 -6.00 -14.23
N ASP A 111 -17.25 -6.18 -14.63
CA ASP A 111 -16.85 -6.69 -15.95
C ASP A 111 -16.41 -8.17 -15.93
N THR A 112 -16.50 -8.85 -14.77
CA THR A 112 -16.04 -10.23 -14.60
C THR A 112 -17.07 -11.18 -15.23
N ALA A 113 -16.63 -11.95 -16.23
CA ALA A 113 -17.44 -12.99 -16.84
C ALA A 113 -17.34 -14.35 -16.11
N ASP A 114 -16.52 -14.40 -15.08
CA ASP A 114 -16.22 -15.60 -14.32
C ASP A 114 -17.16 -15.68 -13.12
N GLU A 115 -18.18 -16.53 -13.20
CA GLU A 115 -19.20 -16.73 -12.16
C GLU A 115 -18.59 -17.36 -10.88
N ASP A 116 -17.38 -17.92 -10.98
CA ASP A 116 -16.69 -18.57 -9.86
C ASP A 116 -15.88 -17.57 -8.99
N LEU A 117 -15.62 -16.36 -9.50
CA LEU A 117 -14.94 -15.31 -8.73
C LEU A 117 -15.96 -14.52 -7.92
N SER A 118 -16.00 -14.73 -6.63
CA SER A 118 -16.87 -14.00 -5.72
C SER A 118 -16.07 -13.14 -4.74
N GLU A 119 -16.67 -12.03 -4.33
CA GLU A 119 -16.15 -11.19 -3.22
C GLU A 119 -16.03 -12.00 -1.91
N ASP A 120 -16.78 -13.12 -1.83
CA ASP A 120 -16.90 -13.96 -0.63
C ASP A 120 -15.70 -14.89 -0.42
N ASP A 121 -14.83 -15.09 -1.44
CA ASP A 121 -13.58 -15.84 -1.28
C ASP A 121 -12.35 -14.91 -1.33
N PRO A 122 -11.91 -14.41 -0.18
CA PRO A 122 -10.77 -13.52 -0.09
C PRO A 122 -9.47 -14.10 -0.69
N ALA A 123 -9.33 -15.44 -0.69
CA ALA A 123 -8.13 -16.11 -1.21
C ALA A 123 -7.98 -15.95 -2.73
N GLN A 124 -9.08 -15.75 -3.44
CA GLN A 124 -9.09 -15.62 -4.91
C GLN A 124 -8.82 -14.19 -5.38
N VAL A 125 -8.89 -13.19 -4.49
CA VAL A 125 -8.75 -11.77 -4.82
C VAL A 125 -7.45 -11.23 -4.23
N PRO A 126 -6.37 -11.20 -5.01
CA PRO A 126 -5.07 -10.79 -4.52
C PRO A 126 -5.01 -9.29 -4.20
N LEU A 127 -3.99 -8.90 -3.41
CA LEU A 127 -3.56 -7.51 -3.27
C LEU A 127 -2.35 -7.26 -4.17
N VAL A 128 -2.48 -6.32 -5.10
CA VAL A 128 -1.39 -5.85 -5.95
C VAL A 128 -0.90 -4.50 -5.43
N ILE A 129 0.35 -4.45 -5.03
CA ILE A 129 1.02 -3.22 -4.61
C ILE A 129 1.74 -2.64 -5.81
N TRP A 130 1.38 -1.41 -6.19
CA TRP A 130 2.01 -0.67 -7.28
C TRP A 130 2.97 0.40 -6.77
N LEU A 131 4.14 0.46 -7.38
CA LEU A 131 5.17 1.45 -7.08
C LEU A 131 5.69 2.08 -8.38
N ASN A 132 5.62 3.41 -8.48
CA ASN A 132 6.33 4.13 -9.52
C ASN A 132 7.83 4.17 -9.22
N GLY A 133 8.61 4.43 -10.23
CA GLY A 133 10.07 4.40 -10.20
C GLY A 133 10.73 5.71 -9.76
N GLY A 134 11.75 6.06 -10.43
CA GLY A 134 12.52 7.27 -10.20
C GLY A 134 13.96 6.97 -9.77
N PRO A 135 14.30 6.79 -8.49
CA PRO A 135 13.49 6.74 -7.26
C PRO A 135 12.83 8.08 -6.91
N GLY A 136 11.69 8.01 -6.19
CA GLY A 136 11.02 9.19 -5.64
C GLY A 136 9.89 9.77 -6.50
N CYS A 137 9.45 9.10 -7.58
CA CYS A 137 8.19 9.43 -8.24
C CYS A 137 7.00 8.97 -7.40
N SER A 138 5.98 9.80 -7.33
CA SER A 138 4.73 9.46 -6.63
C SER A 138 3.98 8.34 -7.37
N SER A 139 3.51 7.34 -6.64
CA SER A 139 2.65 6.28 -7.22
C SER A 139 1.25 6.76 -7.59
N LEU A 140 0.91 8.01 -7.27
CA LEU A 140 -0.27 8.67 -7.83
C LEU A 140 -0.16 8.90 -9.34
N GLU A 141 1.05 8.88 -9.91
CA GLU A 141 1.25 8.89 -11.36
C GLU A 141 0.61 7.64 -11.97
N GLY A 142 0.97 6.44 -11.50
CA GLY A 142 0.34 5.19 -11.92
C GLY A 142 -1.17 5.19 -11.69
N LEU A 143 -1.63 5.70 -10.55
CA LEU A 143 -3.04 5.75 -10.21
C LEU A 143 -3.84 6.67 -11.13
N MET A 144 -3.34 7.86 -11.48
CA MET A 144 -4.11 8.90 -12.16
C MET A 144 -3.94 8.92 -13.68
N ILE A 145 -2.86 8.36 -14.22
CA ILE A 145 -2.56 8.45 -15.67
C ILE A 145 -2.16 7.12 -16.32
N GLU A 146 -1.94 6.05 -15.54
CA GLU A 146 -1.53 4.76 -16.08
C GLU A 146 -2.60 3.67 -15.87
N ASN A 147 -2.49 2.92 -14.78
CA ASN A 147 -3.25 1.69 -14.52
C ASN A 147 -4.33 1.80 -13.45
N GLY A 148 -4.47 2.96 -12.83
CA GLY A 148 -5.50 3.21 -11.82
C GLY A 148 -6.91 3.41 -12.39
N PRO A 149 -7.93 3.59 -11.52
CA PRO A 149 -9.34 3.66 -11.92
C PRO A 149 -9.71 4.94 -12.66
N PHE A 150 -8.87 5.95 -12.62
CA PHE A 150 -9.13 7.25 -13.22
C PHE A 150 -8.08 7.61 -14.26
N GLN A 151 -8.49 8.51 -15.13
CA GLN A 151 -7.58 9.19 -16.05
C GLN A 151 -7.82 10.68 -15.99
N LEU A 152 -6.77 11.45 -15.73
CA LEU A 152 -6.79 12.90 -15.85
C LEU A 152 -6.77 13.29 -17.32
N VAL A 153 -7.85 13.88 -17.79
CA VAL A 153 -8.00 14.28 -19.19
C VAL A 153 -8.28 15.77 -19.34
N LYS A 154 -7.77 16.34 -20.41
CA LYS A 154 -8.05 17.74 -20.74
C LYS A 154 -9.50 17.89 -21.20
N ASP A 155 -10.20 18.90 -20.69
CA ASP A 155 -11.58 19.22 -21.04
C ASP A 155 -11.72 20.73 -21.28
N GLY A 156 -11.77 21.14 -22.53
CA GLY A 156 -11.70 22.54 -22.91
C GLY A 156 -10.45 23.24 -22.37
N ASN A 157 -10.62 24.27 -21.57
CA ASN A 157 -9.53 25.01 -20.90
C ASN A 157 -9.18 24.44 -19.51
N GLY A 158 -9.84 23.36 -19.07
CA GLY A 158 -9.64 22.74 -17.76
C GLY A 158 -9.21 21.28 -17.86
N TRP A 159 -9.37 20.62 -16.72
CA TRP A 159 -9.09 19.19 -16.53
C TRP A 159 -10.30 18.53 -15.88
N ARG A 160 -10.51 17.26 -16.18
CA ARG A 160 -11.46 16.41 -15.48
C ARG A 160 -10.89 15.01 -15.27
N LEU A 161 -11.41 14.32 -14.28
CA LEU A 161 -11.20 12.89 -14.12
C LEU A 161 -12.29 12.12 -14.86
N ARG A 162 -11.90 11.08 -15.58
CA ARG A 162 -12.82 10.09 -16.13
C ARG A 162 -12.45 8.70 -15.66
N GLN A 163 -13.39 7.77 -15.66
CA GLN A 163 -13.08 6.37 -15.40
C GLN A 163 -12.12 5.82 -16.46
N ASN A 164 -11.14 5.04 -16.00
CA ASN A 164 -10.22 4.29 -16.86
C ASN A 164 -10.83 2.93 -17.19
N PRO A 165 -11.23 2.67 -18.46
CA PRO A 165 -11.82 1.38 -18.83
C PRO A 165 -10.82 0.22 -18.77
N CYS A 166 -9.52 0.52 -18.75
CA CYS A 166 -8.42 -0.45 -18.73
C CYS A 166 -7.72 -0.49 -17.35
N SER A 167 -8.38 -0.04 -16.30
CA SER A 167 -7.80 -0.05 -14.97
C SER A 167 -7.59 -1.48 -14.44
N TRP A 168 -6.49 -1.65 -13.72
CA TRP A 168 -6.11 -2.95 -13.16
C TRP A 168 -7.04 -3.45 -12.06
N HIS A 169 -7.75 -2.58 -11.34
CA HIS A 169 -8.73 -3.02 -10.35
C HIS A 169 -9.95 -3.74 -10.95
N LYS A 170 -10.14 -3.65 -12.29
CA LYS A 170 -11.16 -4.40 -13.06
C LYS A 170 -10.75 -5.85 -13.37
N ILE A 171 -9.49 -6.17 -13.25
CA ILE A 171 -9.05 -7.53 -13.02
C ILE A 171 -9.28 -7.71 -11.53
N PRO A 172 -10.07 -8.72 -11.05
CA PRO A 172 -10.45 -8.76 -9.64
C PRO A 172 -9.21 -8.80 -8.74
N ALA A 173 -8.75 -7.64 -8.36
CA ALA A 173 -7.58 -7.42 -7.51
C ALA A 173 -7.73 -6.12 -6.72
N TRP A 174 -7.38 -6.15 -5.45
CA TRP A 174 -7.13 -4.95 -4.67
C TRP A 174 -5.89 -4.25 -5.20
N MET A 175 -5.96 -2.95 -5.39
CA MET A 175 -4.82 -2.15 -5.85
C MET A 175 -4.36 -1.22 -4.74
N LEU A 176 -3.08 -1.27 -4.37
CA LEU A 176 -2.48 -0.42 -3.36
C LEU A 176 -1.32 0.39 -3.97
N TYR A 177 -1.53 1.68 -4.09
CA TYR A 177 -0.53 2.67 -4.56
C TYR A 177 0.14 3.29 -3.34
N ILE A 178 1.47 3.37 -3.34
CA ILE A 178 2.23 3.84 -2.17
C ILE A 178 3.28 4.87 -2.60
N ASP A 179 3.24 6.03 -1.96
CA ASP A 179 4.28 7.05 -2.13
C ASP A 179 5.49 6.70 -1.26
N GLN A 180 6.48 6.06 -1.87
CA GLN A 180 7.72 5.68 -1.20
C GLN A 180 8.95 6.02 -2.04
N PRO A 181 10.10 6.27 -1.40
CA PRO A 181 10.38 6.34 0.04
C PRO A 181 9.74 7.55 0.75
N VAL A 182 9.92 7.64 2.07
CA VAL A 182 9.52 8.83 2.85
C VAL A 182 10.12 10.09 2.22
N GLY A 183 9.28 11.09 1.94
CA GLY A 183 9.65 12.30 1.17
C GLY A 183 9.14 12.29 -0.28
N THR A 184 8.58 11.17 -0.74
CA THR A 184 7.95 11.06 -2.06
C THR A 184 6.49 11.48 -1.98
N GLY A 185 6.02 12.24 -2.96
CA GLY A 185 4.61 12.63 -3.06
C GLY A 185 4.10 13.29 -1.78
N PHE A 186 3.11 12.66 -1.14
CA PHE A 186 2.54 13.11 0.13
C PHE A 186 3.20 12.51 1.38
N SER A 187 4.14 11.58 1.21
CA SER A 187 4.88 10.98 2.32
C SER A 187 5.92 11.94 2.89
N PHE A 188 6.06 11.99 4.21
CA PHE A 188 6.94 12.97 4.84
C PHE A 188 7.55 12.47 6.16
N THR A 189 8.55 13.22 6.65
CA THR A 189 9.13 13.12 7.99
C THR A 189 9.07 14.49 8.67
N LYS A 190 8.73 14.52 9.96
CA LYS A 190 8.71 15.75 10.77
C LYS A 190 10.10 16.20 11.19
N LYS A 191 11.05 15.26 11.31
CA LYS A 191 12.43 15.51 11.78
C LYS A 191 13.43 15.64 10.64
N GLY A 192 13.04 15.43 9.38
CA GLY A 192 13.92 15.52 8.22
C GLY A 192 14.90 14.36 8.08
N ASN A 193 14.67 13.22 8.75
CA ASN A 193 15.53 12.04 8.71
C ASN A 193 15.13 11.11 7.54
N TYR A 194 15.36 11.58 6.33
CA TYR A 194 15.12 10.81 5.10
C TYR A 194 16.05 9.60 4.99
N CYS A 195 15.62 8.59 4.22
CA CYS A 195 16.43 7.41 3.97
C CYS A 195 17.66 7.74 3.12
N GLY A 196 18.84 7.31 3.57
CA GLY A 196 20.09 7.51 2.86
C GLY A 196 20.54 6.32 1.99
N ASN A 197 19.83 5.19 2.05
CA ASN A 197 20.12 3.97 1.32
C ASN A 197 18.89 3.07 1.21
N ASP A 198 18.98 2.03 0.37
CA ASP A 198 17.88 1.10 0.09
C ASP A 198 17.48 0.26 1.31
N GLU A 199 18.43 -0.08 2.20
CA GLU A 199 18.14 -0.81 3.42
C GLU A 199 17.20 -0.02 4.34
N ALA A 200 17.46 1.28 4.51
CA ALA A 200 16.58 2.17 5.27
C ALA A 200 15.21 2.33 4.62
N VAL A 201 15.16 2.42 3.28
CA VAL A 201 13.90 2.45 2.52
C VAL A 201 13.09 1.17 2.74
N ASN A 202 13.74 0.01 2.70
CA ASN A 202 13.09 -1.29 2.91
C ASN A 202 12.56 -1.43 4.34
N LYS A 203 13.32 -0.96 5.33
CA LYS A 203 12.88 -0.94 6.74
C LYS A 203 11.64 -0.07 6.93
N ASP A 204 11.64 1.14 6.39
CA ASP A 204 10.49 2.05 6.43
C ASP A 204 9.28 1.44 5.71
N PHE A 205 9.49 0.83 4.55
CA PHE A 205 8.41 0.16 3.81
C PHE A 205 7.81 -1.04 4.57
N TYR A 206 8.66 -1.86 5.20
CA TYR A 206 8.20 -2.97 6.03
C TYR A 206 7.37 -2.48 7.23
N ALA A 207 7.83 -1.43 7.91
CA ALA A 207 7.08 -0.81 9.01
C ALA A 207 5.73 -0.26 8.54
N PHE A 208 5.67 0.34 7.35
CA PHE A 208 4.42 0.77 6.72
C PHE A 208 3.48 -0.42 6.50
N LEU A 209 3.96 -1.53 5.91
CA LEU A 209 3.12 -2.71 5.66
C LEU A 209 2.55 -3.29 6.96
N GLN A 210 3.33 -3.34 8.03
CA GLN A 210 2.84 -3.80 9.33
C GLN A 210 1.71 -2.91 9.86
N THR A 211 1.87 -1.58 9.76
CA THR A 211 0.83 -0.63 10.16
C THR A 211 -0.40 -0.75 9.27
N PHE A 212 -0.22 -0.84 7.95
CA PHE A 212 -1.29 -1.02 6.98
C PHE A 212 -2.12 -2.28 7.26
N LEU A 213 -1.45 -3.43 7.46
CA LEU A 213 -2.11 -4.69 7.79
C LEU A 213 -2.81 -4.66 9.16
N SER A 214 -2.33 -3.85 10.09
CA SER A 214 -2.99 -3.65 11.38
C SER A 214 -4.28 -2.84 11.23
N VAL A 215 -4.27 -1.78 10.41
CA VAL A 215 -5.44 -0.92 10.10
C VAL A 215 -6.48 -1.67 9.29
N TYR A 216 -6.04 -2.41 8.27
CA TYR A 216 -6.91 -3.15 7.35
C TYR A 216 -6.98 -4.65 7.67
N ARG A 217 -6.87 -5.00 8.94
CA ARG A 217 -6.83 -6.39 9.41
C ARG A 217 -8.01 -7.22 8.92
N GLU A 218 -9.21 -6.67 8.95
CA GLU A 218 -10.43 -7.34 8.52
C GLU A 218 -10.41 -7.76 7.06
N TYR A 219 -9.67 -7.02 6.22
CA TYR A 219 -9.60 -7.27 4.77
C TYR A 219 -8.48 -8.23 4.38
N PHE A 220 -7.33 -8.20 5.10
CA PHE A 220 -6.09 -8.82 4.59
C PHE A 220 -5.46 -9.85 5.52
N VAL A 221 -6.01 -10.07 6.72
CA VAL A 221 -5.39 -10.93 7.72
C VAL A 221 -6.36 -12.00 8.19
N LYS A 222 -5.91 -13.27 8.25
CA LYS A 222 -6.65 -14.37 8.88
C LYS A 222 -6.64 -14.20 10.40
N THR A 223 -7.77 -14.50 11.03
CA THR A 223 -7.83 -14.62 12.49
C THR A 223 -7.48 -16.08 12.86
N GLU A 224 -6.23 -16.31 13.21
CA GLU A 224 -5.80 -17.61 13.76
C GLU A 224 -5.67 -17.52 15.27
N SER A 225 -6.34 -18.43 15.99
CA SER A 225 -6.22 -18.53 17.44
C SER A 225 -4.84 -19.06 17.80
N GLY A 226 -4.03 -18.23 18.49
CA GLY A 226 -2.74 -18.64 19.05
C GLY A 226 -1.49 -18.33 18.23
N SER A 227 -1.58 -17.57 17.14
CA SER A 227 -0.41 -17.06 16.45
C SER A 227 -0.09 -15.61 16.86
N ASP A 228 1.15 -15.35 17.28
CA ASP A 228 1.64 -14.00 17.59
C ASP A 228 1.94 -13.16 16.32
N GLY A 229 1.73 -13.70 15.11
CA GLY A 229 2.03 -13.06 13.83
C GLY A 229 0.78 -12.72 13.01
N LEU A 230 0.92 -11.76 12.08
CA LEU A 230 -0.08 -11.46 11.06
C LEU A 230 0.01 -12.52 9.95
N VAL A 231 -1.05 -13.30 9.75
CA VAL A 231 -1.15 -14.29 8.68
C VAL A 231 -2.04 -13.72 7.58
N LEU A 232 -1.52 -13.61 6.37
CA LEU A 232 -2.27 -13.07 5.24
C LEU A 232 -3.38 -14.03 4.81
N ASN A 233 -4.56 -13.49 4.48
CA ASN A 233 -5.70 -14.28 3.97
C ASN A 233 -5.72 -14.37 2.44
N ARG A 234 -4.79 -13.73 1.74
CA ARG A 234 -4.72 -13.66 0.26
C ARG A 234 -3.29 -13.50 -0.24
N GLU A 235 -3.11 -13.72 -1.54
CA GLU A 235 -1.83 -13.50 -2.19
C GLU A 235 -1.51 -12.02 -2.33
N PHE A 236 -0.24 -11.65 -2.13
CA PHE A 236 0.29 -10.32 -2.35
C PHE A 236 1.24 -10.33 -3.55
N TYR A 237 1.05 -9.36 -4.43
CA TYR A 237 1.92 -9.13 -5.57
C TYR A 237 2.53 -7.74 -5.49
N PHE A 238 3.82 -7.66 -5.78
CA PHE A 238 4.49 -6.40 -6.00
C PHE A 238 4.62 -6.17 -7.50
N SER A 239 4.18 -5.03 -7.95
CA SER A 239 4.31 -4.56 -9.33
C SER A 239 4.84 -3.13 -9.33
N GLY A 240 5.53 -2.76 -10.39
CA GLY A 240 6.04 -1.40 -10.50
C GLY A 240 6.89 -1.24 -11.74
N GLU A 241 7.35 -0.05 -11.97
CA GLU A 241 8.15 0.31 -13.12
C GLU A 241 9.55 0.79 -12.74
N SER A 242 10.51 0.65 -13.68
CA SER A 242 11.84 1.22 -13.59
C SER A 242 12.56 0.85 -12.27
N HIS A 243 13.05 1.82 -11.50
CA HIS A 243 13.75 1.61 -10.22
C HIS A 243 12.92 0.86 -9.17
N ALA A 244 11.60 0.92 -9.26
CA ALA A 244 10.74 0.12 -8.37
C ALA A 244 10.99 -1.39 -8.51
N GLY A 245 11.44 -1.88 -9.67
CA GLY A 245 11.82 -3.27 -9.90
C GLY A 245 13.03 -3.71 -9.06
N GLU A 246 14.01 -2.85 -8.84
CA GLU A 246 15.16 -3.13 -7.97
C GLU A 246 14.74 -3.19 -6.50
N CYS A 247 13.91 -2.25 -6.07
CA CYS A 247 13.33 -2.24 -4.73
C CYS A 247 12.47 -3.48 -4.43
N GLN A 248 11.81 -4.07 -5.43
CA GLN A 248 10.99 -5.28 -5.25
C GLN A 248 11.81 -6.50 -4.84
N GLN A 249 13.02 -6.67 -5.37
CA GLN A 249 13.89 -7.79 -4.99
C GLN A 249 14.33 -7.70 -3.53
N CYS A 250 14.70 -6.51 -3.06
CA CYS A 250 15.06 -6.28 -1.67
C CYS A 250 13.87 -6.46 -0.71
N LYS A 251 12.67 -6.06 -1.13
CA LYS A 251 11.44 -6.19 -0.32
C LYS A 251 11.03 -7.65 -0.14
N ARG A 252 11.20 -8.49 -1.16
CA ARG A 252 10.92 -9.92 -1.06
C ARG A 252 11.76 -10.63 -0.01
N GLN A 253 13.02 -10.23 0.18
CA GLN A 253 13.92 -10.83 1.16
C GLN A 253 13.59 -10.45 2.61
N ASN A 254 12.88 -9.33 2.82
CA ASN A 254 12.58 -8.80 4.15
C ASN A 254 11.10 -9.01 4.58
N VAL A 255 10.22 -9.41 3.66
CA VAL A 255 8.79 -9.69 3.94
C VAL A 255 8.53 -11.19 4.09
N LEU A 256 9.48 -12.04 3.72
CA LEU A 256 9.52 -13.49 3.92
C LEU A 256 10.46 -13.82 5.09
#